data_d566eedd2f5a97f5242bbff94fac71f9
#
_entry.id   d566eedd2f5a97f5242bbff94fac71f9
#
_cell.length_a   1.000
_cell.length_b   1.000
_cell.length_c   1.000
_cell.angle_alpha   90.00
_cell.angle_beta   90.00
_cell.angle_gamma   90.00
#
_symmetry.space_group_name_H-M   'P 1'
#
loop_
_entity.id
_entity.type
_entity.pdbx_description
1 polymer ?
#
loop_
_entity_poly.entity_id
_entity_poly.type
_entity_poly.pdbx_seq_one_letter_code
_entity_poly.pdbx_strand_id
1 'polypeptide(L)'
;MVETDLKKEISNYGLQHTGALACCLHLMAGAGFKGGAYAADFTVIGDVLRAPWGNSMGIASTLTTDHFPISYLGSEVGRTNKIRWLAEHKPNLFRYISLCHKDKSIGGNCGKCEKCARTRIGLMAIPDPQLRTEIELSLFGDVSNYRDFFKVNAGQLKSIARLFDLSAALPASEVRQLVNEEMEKIIMSQKRIHKSIKQKRMRTQLVRSWAGRLKKRIFK
;
A
#
# COMPACT_ATOMS: atom_id res chain seq x y z
N MET A 1 9.99 -1.76 17.19
CA MET A 1 10.04 -2.48 15.90
C MET A 1 11.24 -3.39 15.95
N VAL A 2 11.06 -4.69 15.94
CA VAL A 2 12.18 -5.65 15.93
C VAL A 2 12.74 -5.67 14.51
N GLU A 3 13.92 -5.10 14.30
CA GLU A 3 14.68 -5.29 13.06
C GLU A 3 15.43 -6.61 13.18
N THR A 4 15.05 -7.59 12.41
CA THR A 4 15.79 -8.85 12.32
C THR A 4 16.75 -8.79 11.13
N ASP A 5 17.97 -9.28 11.30
CA ASP A 5 18.98 -9.36 10.23
C ASP A 5 18.53 -10.25 9.04
N LEU A 6 17.56 -11.15 9.26
CA LEU A 6 16.86 -11.89 8.21
C LEU A 6 16.32 -10.96 7.10
N LYS A 7 16.02 -9.71 7.42
CA LYS A 7 15.49 -8.70 6.51
C LYS A 7 16.48 -8.25 5.45
N LYS A 8 17.79 -8.38 5.70
CA LYS A 8 18.86 -7.98 4.77
C LYS A 8 19.21 -9.06 3.77
N GLU A 9 19.02 -10.32 4.13
CA GLU A 9 19.46 -11.46 3.29
C GLU A 9 18.41 -11.92 2.28
N ILE A 10 17.14 -11.63 2.53
CA ILE A 10 16.07 -12.04 1.63
C ILE A 10 15.68 -10.86 0.73
N SER A 11 15.88 -11.00 -0.56
CA SER A 11 15.87 -9.94 -1.58
C SER A 11 14.54 -9.21 -1.83
N ASN A 12 13.46 -9.51 -1.12
CA ASN A 12 12.16 -8.87 -1.34
C ASN A 12 11.43 -8.52 -0.04
N TYR A 13 11.79 -7.38 0.54
CA TYR A 13 11.16 -6.82 1.74
C TYR A 13 9.61 -6.81 1.68
N GLY A 14 9.06 -6.52 0.50
CA GLY A 14 7.60 -6.46 0.31
C GLY A 14 6.89 -7.79 0.53
N LEU A 15 7.57 -8.92 0.31
CA LEU A 15 6.99 -10.25 0.48
C LEU A 15 7.15 -10.82 1.89
N GLN A 16 8.12 -10.32 2.65
CA GLN A 16 8.50 -10.87 3.96
C GLN A 16 7.86 -10.18 5.14
N HIS A 17 7.30 -9.02 4.92
CA HIS A 17 6.80 -8.15 5.99
C HIS A 17 5.84 -8.89 6.94
N THR A 18 4.88 -9.61 6.39
CA THR A 18 3.91 -10.37 7.19
C THR A 18 4.52 -11.57 7.88
N GLY A 19 5.45 -12.28 7.23
CA GLY A 19 6.16 -13.39 7.85
C GLY A 19 6.94 -12.94 9.09
N ALA A 20 7.65 -11.82 9.01
CA ALA A 20 8.37 -11.27 10.15
C ALA A 20 7.43 -10.87 11.30
N LEU A 21 6.27 -10.26 10.99
CA LEU A 21 5.27 -9.91 12.00
C LEU A 21 4.65 -11.17 12.63
N ALA A 22 4.33 -12.19 11.83
CA ALA A 22 3.77 -13.44 12.32
C ALA A 22 4.76 -14.18 13.22
N CYS A 23 6.05 -14.22 12.87
CA CYS A 23 7.08 -14.77 13.75
C CYS A 23 7.10 -14.07 15.12
N CYS A 24 7.04 -12.74 15.15
CA CYS A 24 6.98 -12.00 16.41
C CYS A 24 5.72 -12.35 17.21
N LEU A 25 4.56 -12.50 16.54
CA LEU A 25 3.32 -12.89 17.21
C LEU A 25 3.40 -14.32 17.76
N HIS A 26 3.93 -15.29 16.99
CA HIS A 26 4.10 -16.67 17.45
C HIS A 26 5.06 -16.79 18.64
N LEU A 27 6.09 -15.95 18.74
CA LEU A 27 6.96 -15.90 19.92
C LEU A 27 6.18 -15.51 21.19
N MET A 28 5.09 -14.74 21.06
CA MET A 28 4.24 -14.38 22.20
C MET A 28 3.43 -15.56 22.75
N ALA A 29 3.29 -16.66 22.00
CA ALA A 29 2.67 -17.90 22.53
C ALA A 29 3.45 -18.46 23.72
N GLY A 30 4.79 -18.36 23.69
CA GLY A 30 5.64 -18.72 24.83
C GLY A 30 5.43 -17.86 26.08
N ALA A 31 4.91 -16.63 25.92
CA ALA A 31 4.53 -15.75 27.02
C ALA A 31 3.07 -15.91 27.46
N GLY A 32 2.39 -16.97 27.00
CA GLY A 32 1.03 -17.32 27.42
C GLY A 32 -0.12 -16.68 26.61
N PHE A 33 0.18 -15.90 25.57
CA PHE A 33 -0.84 -15.36 24.67
C PHE A 33 -1.47 -16.51 23.85
N LYS A 34 -2.78 -16.41 23.59
CA LYS A 34 -3.57 -17.44 22.90
C LYS A 34 -3.86 -17.14 21.43
N GLY A 35 -3.35 -16.05 20.90
CA GLY A 35 -3.51 -15.62 19.52
C GLY A 35 -2.96 -14.23 19.30
N GLY A 36 -2.92 -13.80 18.05
CA GLY A 36 -2.44 -12.48 17.64
C GLY A 36 -3.30 -11.86 16.55
N ALA A 37 -3.08 -10.58 16.31
CA ALA A 37 -3.72 -9.88 15.22
C ALA A 37 -2.80 -8.81 14.65
N TYR A 38 -2.94 -8.52 13.35
CA TYR A 38 -2.37 -7.36 12.72
C TYR A 38 -3.33 -6.71 11.71
N ALA A 39 -3.12 -5.43 11.49
CA ALA A 39 -4.01 -4.63 10.66
C ALA A 39 -3.74 -4.88 9.17
N ALA A 40 -4.81 -4.97 8.40
CA ALA A 40 -4.75 -5.00 6.95
C ALA A 40 -4.24 -3.67 6.37
N ASP A 41 -3.28 -3.73 5.45
CA ASP A 41 -2.80 -2.59 4.69
C ASP A 41 -3.81 -2.14 3.63
N PHE A 42 -4.49 -3.10 3.02
CA PHE A 42 -5.44 -2.92 1.93
C PHE A 42 -6.74 -3.67 2.19
N THR A 43 -7.76 -3.35 1.41
CA THR A 43 -8.92 -4.22 1.25
C THR A 43 -8.56 -5.47 0.46
N VAL A 44 -9.42 -6.49 0.45
CA VAL A 44 -9.24 -7.71 -0.37
C VAL A 44 -9.00 -7.34 -1.84
N ILE A 45 -9.76 -6.39 -2.39
CA ILE A 45 -9.56 -5.90 -3.77
C ILE A 45 -8.20 -5.18 -3.89
N GLY A 46 -7.84 -4.37 -2.91
CA GLY A 46 -6.56 -3.68 -2.85
C GLY A 46 -5.37 -4.65 -2.82
N ASP A 47 -5.50 -5.77 -2.11
CA ASP A 47 -4.49 -6.83 -2.08
C ASP A 47 -4.27 -7.45 -3.48
N VAL A 48 -5.34 -7.72 -4.22
CA VAL A 48 -5.27 -8.22 -5.60
C VAL A 48 -4.57 -7.20 -6.52
N LEU A 49 -4.94 -5.92 -6.42
CA LEU A 49 -4.34 -4.83 -7.21
C LEU A 49 -2.87 -4.58 -6.85
N ARG A 50 -2.46 -4.95 -5.65
CA ARG A 50 -1.09 -4.74 -5.15
C ARG A 50 -0.20 -5.97 -5.35
N ALA A 51 -0.76 -7.14 -5.61
CA ALA A 51 -0.03 -8.41 -5.71
C ALA A 51 1.21 -8.32 -6.65
N PRO A 52 2.33 -8.95 -6.31
CA PRO A 52 2.57 -9.69 -5.08
C PRO A 52 2.90 -8.77 -3.89
N TRP A 53 2.19 -8.94 -2.78
CA TRP A 53 2.40 -8.16 -1.57
C TRP A 53 2.37 -9.06 -0.33
N GLY A 54 3.39 -8.96 0.52
CA GLY A 54 3.56 -9.84 1.67
C GLY A 54 2.57 -9.62 2.81
N ASN A 55 1.98 -8.42 2.93
CA ASN A 55 0.94 -8.16 3.92
C ASN A 55 -0.43 -8.24 3.27
N SER A 56 -0.85 -9.45 2.92
CA SER A 56 -2.15 -9.74 2.32
C SER A 56 -2.91 -10.79 3.12
N MET A 57 -4.23 -10.78 2.99
CA MET A 57 -5.10 -11.77 3.64
C MET A 57 -4.72 -13.20 3.25
N GLY A 58 -4.36 -13.45 1.98
CA GLY A 58 -3.96 -14.77 1.52
C GLY A 58 -2.70 -15.29 2.22
N ILE A 59 -1.68 -14.44 2.41
CA ILE A 59 -0.46 -14.82 3.14
C ILE A 59 -0.76 -14.94 4.64
N ALA A 60 -1.53 -14.01 5.19
CA ALA A 60 -1.89 -14.01 6.61
C ALA A 60 -2.57 -15.33 7.03
N SER A 61 -3.49 -15.82 6.21
CA SER A 61 -4.21 -17.08 6.48
C SER A 61 -3.30 -18.30 6.51
N THR A 62 -2.15 -18.27 5.84
CA THR A 62 -1.18 -19.39 5.86
C THR A 62 -0.25 -19.37 7.08
N LEU A 63 -0.25 -18.28 7.84
CA LEU A 63 0.62 -18.08 9.00
C LEU A 63 -0.09 -18.34 10.34
N THR A 64 -1.38 -18.63 10.30
CA THR A 64 -2.16 -19.07 11.47
C THR A 64 -1.91 -20.54 11.78
N THR A 65 -2.03 -20.91 13.04
CA THR A 65 -1.98 -22.32 13.48
C THR A 65 -3.14 -22.60 14.42
N ASP A 66 -3.49 -23.88 14.62
CA ASP A 66 -4.55 -24.29 15.55
C ASP A 66 -4.25 -23.87 16.98
N HIS A 67 -2.96 -23.82 17.35
CA HIS A 67 -2.53 -23.48 18.70
C HIS A 67 -2.37 -21.96 18.91
N PHE A 68 -2.15 -21.20 17.83
CA PHE A 68 -1.98 -19.75 17.88
C PHE A 68 -2.61 -19.10 16.63
N PRO A 69 -3.90 -18.81 16.67
CA PRO A 69 -4.60 -18.17 15.57
C PRO A 69 -4.12 -16.72 15.40
N ILE A 70 -3.87 -16.34 14.15
CA ILE A 70 -3.52 -14.97 13.78
C ILE A 70 -4.64 -14.39 12.92
N SER A 71 -5.22 -13.28 13.39
CA SER A 71 -6.29 -12.57 12.68
C SER A 71 -5.73 -11.43 11.84
N TYR A 72 -6.23 -11.30 10.60
CA TYR A 72 -5.95 -10.19 9.70
C TYR A 72 -7.15 -9.25 9.70
N LEU A 73 -7.04 -8.12 10.42
CA LEU A 73 -8.19 -7.28 10.76
C LEU A 73 -8.37 -6.11 9.81
N GLY A 74 -9.61 -5.83 9.46
CA GLY A 74 -10.03 -4.62 8.73
C GLY A 74 -9.72 -4.66 7.24
N SER A 75 -9.63 -5.83 6.62
CA SER A 75 -9.48 -6.00 5.16
C SER A 75 -10.77 -5.70 4.38
N GLU A 76 -11.90 -5.60 5.04
CA GLU A 76 -13.19 -5.22 4.47
C GLU A 76 -13.34 -3.71 4.26
N VAL A 77 -12.54 -2.90 4.97
CA VAL A 77 -12.64 -1.45 4.95
C VAL A 77 -11.34 -0.80 4.47
N GLY A 78 -11.43 0.04 3.44
CA GLY A 78 -10.30 0.80 2.91
C GLY A 78 -9.73 1.79 3.93
N ARG A 79 -8.45 2.11 3.81
CA ARG A 79 -7.74 2.99 4.74
C ARG A 79 -8.38 4.37 4.84
N THR A 80 -8.82 4.93 3.72
CA THR A 80 -9.45 6.25 3.68
C THR A 80 -10.78 6.25 4.46
N ASN A 81 -11.56 5.18 4.35
CA ASN A 81 -12.78 5.02 5.14
C ASN A 81 -12.50 4.78 6.63
N LYS A 82 -11.41 4.11 6.99
CA LYS A 82 -10.96 3.99 8.38
C LYS A 82 -10.61 5.36 8.97
N ILE A 83 -9.95 6.23 8.20
CA ILE A 83 -9.65 7.62 8.59
C ILE A 83 -10.96 8.39 8.84
N ARG A 84 -11.93 8.31 7.93
CA ARG A 84 -13.24 8.94 8.10
C ARG A 84 -13.94 8.45 9.35
N TRP A 85 -14.04 7.14 9.52
CA TRP A 85 -14.66 6.54 10.70
C TRP A 85 -14.00 7.03 12.00
N LEU A 86 -12.67 7.04 12.04
CA LEU A 86 -11.91 7.52 13.19
C LEU A 86 -12.20 9.00 13.49
N ALA A 87 -12.30 9.83 12.46
CA ALA A 87 -12.64 11.24 12.59
C ALA A 87 -14.04 11.45 13.19
N GLU A 88 -15.01 10.68 12.73
CA GLU A 88 -16.40 10.77 13.19
C GLU A 88 -16.60 10.26 14.64
N HIS A 89 -15.81 9.27 15.08
CA HIS A 89 -16.05 8.60 16.36
C HIS A 89 -14.99 8.91 17.42
N LYS A 90 -13.74 9.19 17.04
CA LYS A 90 -12.60 9.35 17.95
C LYS A 90 -11.60 10.40 17.45
N PRO A 91 -12.03 11.65 17.14
CA PRO A 91 -11.17 12.65 16.52
C PRO A 91 -9.94 13.00 17.36
N ASN A 92 -10.06 12.95 18.68
CA ASN A 92 -8.95 13.22 19.60
C ASN A 92 -7.77 12.24 19.49
N LEU A 93 -7.95 11.09 18.85
CA LEU A 93 -6.86 10.13 18.65
C LEU A 93 -5.89 10.56 17.55
N PHE A 94 -6.27 11.48 16.66
CA PHE A 94 -5.39 11.94 15.59
C PHE A 94 -4.09 12.55 16.09
N ARG A 95 -4.09 13.21 17.24
CA ARG A 95 -2.87 13.78 17.87
C ARG A 95 -1.80 12.74 18.20
N TYR A 96 -2.16 11.46 18.28
CA TYR A 96 -1.24 10.37 18.57
C TYR A 96 -0.79 9.59 17.32
N ILE A 97 -1.32 9.94 16.14
CA ILE A 97 -1.03 9.20 14.92
C ILE A 97 0.29 9.65 14.32
N SER A 98 1.25 8.73 14.27
CA SER A 98 2.51 8.87 13.55
C SER A 98 2.43 8.16 12.20
N LEU A 99 2.44 8.92 11.12
CA LEU A 99 2.39 8.41 9.74
C LEU A 99 3.80 8.26 9.16
N CYS A 100 4.67 9.20 9.51
CA CYS A 100 5.98 9.34 8.88
C CYS A 100 6.98 8.33 9.45
N HIS A 101 7.67 7.62 8.54
CA HIS A 101 8.76 6.71 8.91
C HIS A 101 10.15 7.27 8.58
N LYS A 102 10.21 8.39 7.83
CA LYS A 102 11.47 8.94 7.32
C LYS A 102 12.13 9.91 8.27
N ASP A 103 11.35 10.64 9.05
CA ASP A 103 11.88 11.66 9.93
C ASP A 103 11.32 11.49 11.33
N LYS A 104 12.07 10.74 12.14
CA LYS A 104 11.74 10.52 13.55
C LYS A 104 12.28 11.64 14.47
N SER A 105 13.12 12.52 13.93
CA SER A 105 13.81 13.55 14.72
C SER A 105 12.92 14.74 15.08
N ILE A 106 11.83 14.95 14.32
CA ILE A 106 10.99 16.15 14.44
C ILE A 106 9.71 15.87 15.24
N GLY A 107 9.46 14.63 15.68
CA GLY A 107 8.27 14.29 16.50
C GLY A 107 6.92 14.47 15.82
N GLY A 108 6.88 14.73 14.50
CA GLY A 108 5.68 15.03 13.73
C GLY A 108 5.59 14.31 12.39
N ASN A 109 4.50 14.55 11.68
CA ASN A 109 4.29 14.02 10.34
C ASN A 109 4.85 15.01 9.31
N CYS A 110 5.74 14.59 8.40
CA CYS A 110 6.42 15.46 7.44
C CYS A 110 5.50 16.10 6.38
N GLY A 111 4.26 15.67 6.27
CA GLY A 111 3.27 16.16 5.30
C GLY A 111 3.53 15.79 3.83
N LYS A 112 4.73 15.35 3.46
CA LYS A 112 5.19 15.22 2.06
C LYS A 112 5.46 13.78 1.61
N CYS A 113 5.80 12.84 2.51
CA CYS A 113 6.06 11.46 2.11
C CYS A 113 4.76 10.76 1.67
N GLU A 114 4.89 9.61 0.99
CA GLU A 114 3.75 8.87 0.45
C GLU A 114 2.64 8.63 1.48
N LYS A 115 3.00 8.22 2.70
CA LYS A 115 2.01 7.96 3.76
C LYS A 115 1.30 9.25 4.20
N CYS A 116 2.04 10.35 4.36
CA CYS A 116 1.46 11.64 4.71
C CYS A 116 0.59 12.19 3.58
N ALA A 117 1.07 12.14 2.33
CA ALA A 117 0.31 12.62 1.17
C ALA A 117 -1.01 11.86 1.00
N ARG A 118 -0.97 10.54 1.09
CA ARG A 118 -2.18 9.70 1.01
C ARG A 118 -3.16 10.00 2.13
N THR A 119 -2.68 10.15 3.36
CA THR A 119 -3.54 10.47 4.50
C THR A 119 -4.15 11.86 4.34
N ARG A 120 -3.35 12.87 3.95
CA ARG A 120 -3.83 14.23 3.76
C ARG A 120 -4.94 14.30 2.71
N ILE A 121 -4.76 13.69 1.55
CA ILE A 121 -5.82 13.58 0.53
C ILE A 121 -7.03 12.79 1.06
N GLY A 122 -6.79 11.72 1.81
CA GLY A 122 -7.85 10.90 2.42
C GLY A 122 -8.72 11.65 3.43
N LEU A 123 -8.21 12.74 4.04
CA LEU A 123 -9.02 13.59 4.93
C LEU A 123 -10.23 14.20 4.21
N MET A 124 -10.18 14.38 2.89
CA MET A 124 -11.33 14.86 2.12
C MET A 124 -12.56 13.94 2.20
N ALA A 125 -12.39 12.69 2.62
CA ALA A 125 -13.52 11.78 2.88
C ALA A 125 -14.29 12.14 4.16
N ILE A 126 -13.78 13.03 5.01
CA ILE A 126 -14.48 13.58 6.19
C ILE A 126 -15.46 14.62 5.69
N PRO A 127 -16.78 14.42 5.91
CA PRO A 127 -17.81 15.34 5.40
C PRO A 127 -17.74 16.73 6.03
N ASP A 128 -17.48 16.79 7.34
CA ASP A 128 -17.41 18.04 8.09
C ASP A 128 -16.10 18.80 7.77
N PRO A 129 -16.17 19.99 7.15
CA PRO A 129 -14.98 20.77 6.80
C PRO A 129 -14.22 21.30 8.02
N GLN A 130 -14.92 21.63 9.11
CA GLN A 130 -14.30 22.15 10.33
C GLN A 130 -13.48 21.04 11.00
N LEU A 131 -14.10 19.89 11.24
CA LEU A 131 -13.44 18.71 11.81
C LEU A 131 -12.23 18.27 10.96
N ARG A 132 -12.37 18.30 9.64
CA ARG A 132 -11.29 17.99 8.71
C ARG A 132 -10.11 18.94 8.89
N THR A 133 -10.36 20.25 8.98
CA THR A 133 -9.33 21.28 9.18
C THR A 133 -8.62 21.09 10.52
N GLU A 134 -9.35 20.84 11.60
CA GLU A 134 -8.79 20.59 12.93
C GLU A 134 -7.86 19.36 12.93
N ILE A 135 -8.31 18.27 12.29
CA ILE A 135 -7.51 17.06 12.16
C ILE A 135 -6.25 17.30 11.31
N GLU A 136 -6.37 18.02 10.19
CA GLU A 136 -5.24 18.34 9.32
C GLU A 136 -4.19 19.17 10.05
N LEU A 137 -4.61 20.21 10.79
CA LEU A 137 -3.74 21.00 11.66
C LEU A 137 -3.07 20.14 12.74
N SER A 138 -3.82 19.26 13.37
CA SER A 138 -3.28 18.34 14.40
C SER A 138 -2.22 17.38 13.86
N LEU A 139 -2.40 16.90 12.62
CA LEU A 139 -1.48 15.93 12.00
C LEU A 139 -0.24 16.58 11.37
N PHE A 140 -0.38 17.76 10.77
CA PHE A 140 0.62 18.34 9.88
C PHE A 140 1.05 19.76 10.24
N GLY A 141 0.32 20.43 11.14
CA GLY A 141 0.59 21.81 11.54
C GLY A 141 0.16 22.88 10.52
N ASP A 142 -0.36 22.46 9.38
CA ASP A 142 -0.83 23.35 8.31
C ASP A 142 -2.08 22.79 7.62
N VAL A 143 -2.76 23.62 6.85
CA VAL A 143 -3.92 23.25 6.02
C VAL A 143 -3.58 23.43 4.55
N SER A 144 -3.92 22.45 3.72
CA SER A 144 -3.59 22.42 2.31
C SER A 144 -4.79 22.71 1.42
N ASN A 145 -4.54 23.41 0.31
CA ASN A 145 -5.40 23.27 -0.86
C ASN A 145 -5.20 21.88 -1.45
N TYR A 146 -6.18 20.98 -1.30
CA TYR A 146 -6.04 19.58 -1.69
C TYR A 146 -5.78 19.36 -3.17
N ARG A 147 -6.32 20.22 -4.04
CA ARG A 147 -6.06 20.18 -5.49
C ARG A 147 -4.61 20.43 -5.80
N ASP A 148 -4.07 21.52 -5.30
CA ASP A 148 -2.70 21.93 -5.56
C ASP A 148 -1.73 20.97 -4.87
N PHE A 149 -2.06 20.54 -3.65
CA PHE A 149 -1.30 19.55 -2.92
C PHE A 149 -1.23 18.22 -3.70
N PHE A 150 -2.35 17.74 -4.25
CA PHE A 150 -2.36 16.52 -5.06
C PHE A 150 -1.50 16.65 -6.30
N LYS A 151 -1.61 17.75 -7.06
CA LYS A 151 -0.80 17.98 -8.27
C LYS A 151 0.70 17.90 -8.00
N VAL A 152 1.16 18.50 -6.89
CA VAL A 152 2.57 18.46 -6.49
C VAL A 152 3.01 17.08 -6.02
N ASN A 153 2.14 16.34 -5.35
CA ASN A 153 2.48 15.09 -4.66
C ASN A 153 1.98 13.83 -5.37
N ALA A 154 1.30 13.92 -6.51
CA ALA A 154 0.78 12.77 -7.27
C ALA A 154 1.87 11.72 -7.55
N GLY A 155 3.09 12.17 -7.86
CA GLY A 155 4.24 11.30 -8.06
C GLY A 155 4.63 10.42 -6.86
N GLN A 156 4.16 10.72 -5.66
CA GLN A 156 4.33 9.89 -4.47
C GLN A 156 3.31 8.73 -4.42
N LEU A 157 2.14 8.90 -5.07
CA LEU A 157 1.02 7.96 -5.02
C LEU A 157 1.07 6.97 -6.20
N LYS A 158 2.19 6.27 -6.37
CA LYS A 158 2.46 5.38 -7.53
C LYS A 158 1.75 4.01 -7.49
N SER A 159 0.92 3.73 -6.49
CA SER A 159 0.26 2.43 -6.34
C SER A 159 -1.20 2.51 -6.75
N ILE A 160 -1.61 1.70 -7.72
CA ILE A 160 -3.02 1.58 -8.15
C ILE A 160 -3.92 1.26 -6.96
N ALA A 161 -3.53 0.33 -6.07
CA ALA A 161 -4.32 -0.02 -4.90
C ALA A 161 -4.58 1.18 -3.96
N ARG A 162 -3.62 2.10 -3.85
CA ARG A 162 -3.75 3.31 -3.02
C ARG A 162 -4.63 4.36 -3.67
N LEU A 163 -4.49 4.57 -4.98
CA LEU A 163 -5.34 5.47 -5.75
C LEU A 163 -6.78 4.94 -5.81
N PHE A 164 -6.95 3.63 -5.93
CA PHE A 164 -8.25 2.98 -5.89
C PHE A 164 -8.96 3.22 -4.54
N ASP A 165 -8.25 3.03 -3.41
CA ASP A 165 -8.79 3.31 -2.06
C ASP A 165 -9.24 4.77 -1.92
N LEU A 166 -8.41 5.72 -2.39
CA LEU A 166 -8.77 7.15 -2.40
C LEU A 166 -9.98 7.43 -3.29
N SER A 167 -9.97 6.94 -4.54
CA SER A 167 -11.07 7.16 -5.49
C SER A 167 -12.41 6.61 -4.98
N ALA A 168 -12.40 5.45 -4.33
CA ALA A 168 -13.59 4.81 -3.80
C ALA A 168 -14.20 5.58 -2.60
N ALA A 169 -13.37 6.26 -1.81
CA ALA A 169 -13.79 6.91 -0.56
C ALA A 169 -14.02 8.43 -0.69
N LEU A 170 -13.36 9.08 -1.65
CA LEU A 170 -13.50 10.53 -1.83
C LEU A 170 -14.87 10.92 -2.37
N PRO A 171 -15.44 12.05 -1.93
CA PRO A 171 -16.65 12.61 -2.53
C PRO A 171 -16.42 12.98 -4.00
N ALA A 172 -17.49 13.13 -4.77
CA ALA A 172 -17.43 13.66 -6.12
C ALA A 172 -16.81 15.07 -6.10
N SER A 173 -15.60 15.20 -6.62
CA SER A 173 -14.81 16.43 -6.55
C SER A 173 -13.73 16.44 -7.63
N GLU A 174 -13.17 17.62 -7.89
CA GLU A 174 -12.04 17.76 -8.81
C GLU A 174 -10.84 16.91 -8.36
N VAL A 175 -10.57 16.82 -7.06
CA VAL A 175 -9.47 15.98 -6.55
C VAL A 175 -9.71 14.51 -6.84
N ARG A 176 -10.94 14.01 -6.72
CA ARG A 176 -11.28 12.64 -7.10
C ARG A 176 -11.06 12.39 -8.60
N GLN A 177 -11.40 13.36 -9.44
CA GLN A 177 -11.10 13.27 -10.88
C GLN A 177 -9.60 13.17 -11.14
N LEU A 178 -8.78 14.02 -10.50
CA LEU A 178 -7.32 13.95 -10.60
C LEU A 178 -6.75 12.62 -10.11
N VAL A 179 -7.30 12.04 -9.05
CA VAL A 179 -6.93 10.70 -8.56
C VAL A 179 -7.22 9.63 -9.62
N ASN A 180 -8.39 9.70 -10.26
CA ASN A 180 -8.78 8.77 -11.32
C ASN A 180 -7.88 8.89 -12.55
N GLU A 181 -7.60 10.11 -13.00
CA GLU A 181 -6.68 10.38 -14.11
C GLU A 181 -5.28 9.82 -13.84
N GLU A 182 -4.76 10.00 -12.64
CA GLU A 182 -3.45 9.47 -12.26
C GLU A 182 -3.45 7.93 -12.23
N MET A 183 -4.53 7.32 -11.75
CA MET A 183 -4.71 5.87 -11.78
C MET A 183 -4.74 5.33 -13.22
N GLU A 184 -5.46 6.00 -14.13
CA GLU A 184 -5.49 5.64 -15.55
C GLU A 184 -4.11 5.74 -16.21
N LYS A 185 -3.35 6.81 -15.94
CA LYS A 185 -1.97 6.95 -16.45
C LYS A 185 -1.09 5.77 -16.04
N ILE A 186 -1.16 5.34 -14.78
CA ILE A 186 -0.41 4.19 -14.29
C ILE A 186 -0.86 2.90 -15.00
N ILE A 187 -2.15 2.66 -15.14
CA ILE A 187 -2.71 1.49 -15.84
C ILE A 187 -2.22 1.46 -17.30
N MET A 188 -2.30 2.59 -17.99
CA MET A 188 -1.86 2.68 -19.38
C MET A 188 -0.35 2.47 -19.53
N SER A 189 0.46 2.99 -18.61
CA SER A 189 1.90 2.75 -18.60
C SER A 189 2.24 1.28 -18.40
N GLN A 190 1.56 0.59 -17.49
CA GLN A 190 1.73 -0.84 -17.25
C GLN A 190 1.32 -1.69 -18.47
N LYS A 191 0.22 -1.35 -19.14
CA LYS A 191 -0.19 -2.02 -20.38
C LYS A 191 0.87 -1.89 -21.49
N ARG A 192 1.49 -0.69 -21.64
CA ARG A 192 2.57 -0.45 -22.62
C ARG A 192 3.81 -1.32 -22.28
N ILE A 193 4.21 -1.35 -21.02
CA ILE A 193 5.34 -2.18 -20.55
C ILE A 193 5.06 -3.66 -20.82
N HIS A 194 3.88 -4.15 -20.48
CA HIS A 194 3.49 -5.54 -20.72
C HIS A 194 3.53 -5.91 -22.20
N LYS A 195 2.99 -5.04 -23.07
CA LYS A 195 3.06 -5.21 -24.54
C LYS A 195 4.50 -5.28 -25.03
N SER A 196 5.38 -4.40 -24.55
CA SER A 196 6.79 -4.39 -24.90
C SER A 196 7.51 -5.67 -24.47
N ILE A 197 7.28 -6.15 -23.24
CA ILE A 197 7.84 -7.42 -22.74
C ILE A 197 7.37 -8.59 -23.58
N LYS A 198 6.07 -8.66 -23.91
CA LYS A 198 5.51 -9.71 -24.78
C LYS A 198 6.18 -9.72 -26.16
N GLN A 199 6.36 -8.55 -26.77
CA GLN A 199 7.06 -8.43 -28.06
C GLN A 199 8.53 -8.87 -27.97
N LYS A 200 9.27 -8.47 -26.92
CA LYS A 200 10.63 -8.93 -26.71
C LYS A 200 10.72 -10.45 -26.56
N ARG A 201 9.83 -11.05 -25.76
CA ARG A 201 9.78 -12.52 -25.58
C ARG A 201 9.52 -13.25 -26.91
N MET A 202 8.56 -12.77 -27.72
CA MET A 202 8.31 -13.36 -29.04
C MET A 202 9.52 -13.27 -29.97
N ARG A 203 10.20 -12.10 -30.02
CA ARG A 203 11.44 -11.94 -30.82
C ARG A 203 12.52 -12.90 -30.35
N THR A 204 12.74 -13.04 -29.06
CA THR A 204 13.74 -13.97 -28.51
C THR A 204 13.41 -15.43 -28.85
N GLN A 205 12.14 -15.83 -28.80
CA GLN A 205 11.71 -17.18 -29.19
C GLN A 205 11.93 -17.44 -30.68
N LEU A 206 11.62 -16.46 -31.55
CA LEU A 206 11.87 -16.56 -32.99
C LEU A 206 13.37 -16.74 -33.29
N VAL A 207 14.23 -15.91 -32.66
CA VAL A 207 15.70 -16.04 -32.84
C VAL A 207 16.20 -17.39 -32.37
N ARG A 208 15.74 -17.88 -31.18
CA ARG A 208 16.15 -19.21 -30.69
C ARG A 208 15.68 -20.34 -31.63
N SER A 209 14.47 -20.25 -32.15
CA SER A 209 13.94 -21.26 -33.09
C SER A 209 14.72 -21.24 -34.41
N TRP A 210 15.15 -20.07 -34.87
CA TRP A 210 15.96 -19.91 -36.10
C TRP A 210 17.37 -20.45 -35.90
N ALA A 211 18.03 -20.12 -34.79
CA ALA A 211 19.34 -20.65 -34.42
C ALA A 211 19.30 -22.18 -34.28
N GLY A 212 18.24 -22.75 -33.69
CA GLY A 212 18.08 -24.21 -33.61
C GLY A 212 17.90 -24.90 -34.96
N ARG A 213 17.23 -24.25 -35.93
CA ARG A 213 17.11 -24.75 -37.32
C ARG A 213 18.43 -24.68 -38.06
N LEU A 214 19.19 -23.60 -37.92
CA LEU A 214 20.53 -23.45 -38.48
C LEU A 214 21.49 -24.52 -37.95
N LYS A 215 21.52 -24.72 -36.63
CA LYS A 215 22.36 -25.75 -36.00
C LYS A 215 22.08 -27.16 -36.58
N LYS A 216 20.80 -27.50 -36.80
CA LYS A 216 20.39 -28.77 -37.39
C LYS A 216 20.80 -28.92 -38.88
N ARG A 217 20.99 -27.79 -39.60
CA ARG A 217 21.46 -27.83 -41.02
C ARG A 217 22.99 -27.92 -41.18
N ILE A 218 23.73 -27.40 -40.21
CA ILE A 218 25.20 -27.38 -40.23
C ILE A 218 25.78 -28.70 -39.73
N PHE A 219 25.08 -29.39 -38.85
CA PHE A 219 25.54 -30.65 -38.23
C PHE A 219 24.78 -31.89 -38.77
N LYS A 220 24.19 -31.80 -39.96
CA LYS A 220 23.85 -32.90 -40.83
C LYS A 220 24.84 -32.97 -41.99
#